data_ba8713de73d5d19f5340c42024437eba
#
_entry.id   ba8713de73d5d19f5340c42024437eba
#
_cell.length_a   1.000
_cell.length_b   1.000
_cell.length_c   1.000
_cell.angle_alpha   90.00
_cell.angle_beta   90.00
_cell.angle_gamma   90.00
#
_symmetry.space_group_name_H-M   'P 1'
#
loop_
_entity.id
_entity.type
_entity.pdbx_description
1 polymer ?
#
loop_
_entity_poly.entity_id
_entity_poly.type
_entity_poly.pdbx_seq_one_letter_code
_entity_poly.pdbx_strand_id
1 'polypeptide(L)'
;MIKNISNLGDAALYCDFGTEVNQEINSKVIRYFKSIQKENIDGINNLTPSYNKLIISFDLRKKNFQTIKKLIENLNITNDDELETNRIKIPVCCDENFSLDIKRLEEKLKITRDKIYEKFFG
;
A
#
# COMPACT_ATOMS: atom_id res chain seq x y z
N MET A 1 -4.10 11.65 -6.29
CA MET A 1 -2.98 12.62 -6.31
C MET A 1 -2.11 12.40 -5.09
N ILE A 2 -0.81 12.44 -5.26
CA ILE A 2 0.16 12.38 -4.17
C ILE A 2 0.06 13.69 -3.36
N LYS A 3 -0.04 13.59 -2.03
CA LYS A 3 -0.13 14.76 -1.14
C LYS A 3 1.24 15.35 -0.82
N ASN A 4 2.24 14.49 -0.67
CA ASN A 4 3.60 14.90 -0.37
C ASN A 4 4.61 13.89 -0.91
N ILE A 5 5.78 14.38 -1.34
CA ILE A 5 6.93 13.56 -1.74
C ILE A 5 8.12 14.02 -0.93
N SER A 6 8.70 13.14 -0.14
CA SER A 6 9.86 13.39 0.70
C SER A 6 10.95 12.33 0.49
N ASN A 7 12.15 12.62 0.97
CA ASN A 7 13.24 11.66 0.94
C ASN A 7 12.99 10.54 1.94
N LEU A 8 13.35 9.33 1.53
CA LEU A 8 13.48 8.18 2.42
C LEU A 8 14.92 7.67 2.32
N GLY A 9 15.79 8.13 3.23
CA GLY A 9 17.23 7.95 3.09
C GLY A 9 17.77 8.70 1.87
N ASP A 10 18.85 8.19 1.27
CA ASP A 10 19.55 8.84 0.17
C ASP A 10 19.00 8.48 -1.21
N ALA A 11 18.47 7.28 -1.36
CA ALA A 11 18.16 6.64 -2.65
C ALA A 11 16.69 6.20 -2.79
N ALA A 12 15.77 6.86 -2.09
CA ALA A 12 14.34 6.58 -2.26
C ALA A 12 13.47 7.83 -2.06
N LEU A 13 12.33 7.84 -2.77
CA LEU A 13 11.22 8.75 -2.54
C LEU A 13 10.16 8.07 -1.68
N TYR A 14 9.61 8.82 -0.74
CA TYR A 14 8.44 8.46 0.03
C TYR A 14 7.25 9.29 -0.44
N CYS A 15 6.35 8.66 -1.19
CA CYS A 15 5.15 9.29 -1.71
C CYS A 15 3.97 9.04 -0.77
N ASP A 16 3.43 10.11 -0.20
CA ASP A 16 2.31 10.11 0.73
C ASP A 16 1.02 10.45 0.02
N PHE A 17 0.02 9.56 0.10
CA PHE A 17 -1.31 9.75 -0.48
C PHE A 17 -2.36 10.17 0.56
N GLY A 18 -2.00 10.18 1.84
CA GLY A 18 -2.87 10.58 2.94
C GLY A 18 -2.70 9.72 4.19
N THR A 19 -3.44 10.06 5.24
CA THR A 19 -3.38 9.40 6.54
C THR A 19 -4.36 8.25 6.68
N GLU A 20 -5.44 8.26 5.91
CA GLU A 20 -6.47 7.23 5.97
C GLU A 20 -6.07 5.97 5.20
N VAL A 21 -6.57 4.84 5.69
CA VAL A 21 -6.45 3.54 5.03
C VAL A 21 -7.83 3.14 4.53
N ASN A 22 -8.07 3.41 3.25
CA ASN A 22 -9.31 3.05 2.57
C ASN A 22 -9.04 2.63 1.13
N GLN A 23 -10.06 2.03 0.51
CA GLN A 23 -9.95 1.49 -0.85
C GLN A 23 -9.70 2.57 -1.91
N GLU A 24 -10.25 3.75 -1.75
CA GLU A 24 -10.06 4.86 -2.71
C GLU A 24 -8.60 5.31 -2.76
N ILE A 25 -7.99 5.54 -1.60
CA ILE A 25 -6.58 5.93 -1.50
C ILE A 25 -5.67 4.81 -2.00
N ASN A 26 -5.96 3.56 -1.61
CA ASN A 26 -5.19 2.42 -2.09
C ASN A 26 -5.27 2.27 -3.62
N SER A 27 -6.42 2.47 -4.22
CA SER A 27 -6.57 2.46 -5.68
C SER A 27 -5.69 3.52 -6.36
N LYS A 28 -5.55 4.71 -5.76
CA LYS A 28 -4.64 5.75 -6.26
C LYS A 28 -3.18 5.29 -6.19
N VAL A 29 -2.76 4.71 -5.07
CA VAL A 29 -1.40 4.15 -4.91
C VAL A 29 -1.11 3.11 -6.00
N ILE A 30 -2.03 2.17 -6.22
CA ILE A 30 -1.85 1.10 -7.20
C ILE A 30 -1.82 1.64 -8.64
N ARG A 31 -2.60 2.67 -8.97
CA ARG A 31 -2.53 3.34 -10.28
C ARG A 31 -1.16 3.97 -10.52
N TYR A 32 -0.63 4.73 -9.56
CA TYR A 32 0.72 5.27 -9.64
C TYR A 32 1.77 4.16 -9.78
N PHE A 33 1.69 3.12 -8.96
CA PHE A 33 2.57 1.96 -9.05
C PHE A 33 2.58 1.35 -10.47
N LYS A 34 1.41 1.02 -11.01
CA LYS A 34 1.28 0.44 -12.36
C LYS A 34 1.77 1.39 -13.45
N SER A 35 1.45 2.67 -13.36
CA SER A 35 1.89 3.67 -14.34
C SER A 35 3.42 3.83 -14.36
N ILE A 36 4.05 3.92 -13.19
CA ILE A 36 5.52 4.01 -13.08
C ILE A 36 6.17 2.72 -13.60
N GLN A 37 5.59 1.57 -13.27
CA GLN A 37 6.08 0.28 -13.74
C GLN A 37 6.01 0.18 -15.27
N LYS A 38 4.92 0.65 -15.88
CA LYS A 38 4.71 0.65 -17.33
C LYS A 38 5.70 1.55 -18.07
N GLU A 39 6.01 2.73 -17.51
CA GLU A 39 6.98 3.68 -18.08
C GLU A 39 8.42 3.15 -18.06
N ASN A 40 8.70 2.13 -17.26
CA ASN A 40 10.03 1.50 -17.16
C ASN A 40 11.18 2.53 -17.07
N ILE A 41 11.04 3.49 -16.15
CA ILE A 41 11.96 4.62 -16.01
C ILE A 41 13.35 4.14 -15.62
N ASP A 42 14.35 4.42 -16.47
CA ASP A 42 15.73 4.07 -16.15
C ASP A 42 16.20 4.76 -14.86
N GLY A 43 16.85 4.00 -14.02
CA GLY A 43 17.32 4.43 -12.70
C GLY A 43 16.35 4.15 -11.55
N ILE A 44 15.11 3.76 -11.80
CA ILE A 44 14.24 3.23 -10.74
C ILE A 44 14.56 1.75 -10.53
N ASN A 45 14.90 1.40 -9.28
CA ASN A 45 15.29 0.03 -8.92
C ASN A 45 14.11 -0.80 -8.42
N ASN A 46 13.25 -0.18 -7.61
CA ASN A 46 12.13 -0.89 -6.99
C ASN A 46 10.98 0.07 -6.67
N LEU A 47 9.77 -0.50 -6.70
CA LEU A 47 8.52 0.16 -6.34
C LEU A 47 7.85 -0.67 -5.25
N THR A 48 7.58 -0.07 -4.09
CA THR A 48 6.94 -0.75 -2.96
C THR A 48 5.66 -0.02 -2.59
N PRO A 49 4.50 -0.49 -3.07
CA PRO A 49 3.22 0.06 -2.67
C PRO A 49 2.78 -0.45 -1.29
N SER A 50 2.09 0.40 -0.56
CA SER A 50 1.38 0.03 0.66
C SER A 50 -0.06 0.55 0.61
N TYR A 51 -0.77 0.56 1.73
CA TYR A 51 -2.17 1.01 1.75
C TYR A 51 -2.36 2.44 1.23
N ASN A 52 -1.52 3.37 1.68
CA ASN A 52 -1.64 4.81 1.40
C ASN A 52 -0.30 5.49 1.09
N LYS A 53 0.74 4.69 0.84
CA LYS A 53 2.09 5.16 0.52
C LYS A 53 2.67 4.39 -0.65
N LEU A 54 3.64 5.01 -1.33
CA LEU A 54 4.45 4.35 -2.35
C LEU A 54 5.90 4.75 -2.13
N ILE A 55 6.78 3.77 -2.00
CA ILE A 55 8.22 3.97 -1.93
C ILE A 55 8.80 3.67 -3.31
N ILE A 56 9.63 4.60 -3.80
CA ILE A 56 10.31 4.52 -5.09
C ILE A 56 11.80 4.56 -4.85
N SER A 57 12.46 3.42 -4.97
CA SER A 57 13.92 3.35 -4.83
C SER A 57 14.62 3.57 -6.17
N PHE A 58 15.73 4.30 -6.18
CA PHE A 58 16.45 4.64 -7.40
C PHE A 58 17.97 4.52 -7.26
N ASP A 59 18.67 4.43 -8.38
CA ASP A 59 20.14 4.39 -8.44
C ASP A 59 20.70 5.81 -8.47
N LEU A 60 21.41 6.21 -7.39
CA LEU A 60 22.05 7.52 -7.26
C LEU A 60 23.11 7.81 -8.34
N ARG A 61 23.67 6.77 -8.97
CA ARG A 61 24.63 6.94 -10.08
C ARG A 61 23.94 7.41 -11.36
N LYS A 62 22.65 7.14 -11.49
CA LYS A 62 21.86 7.46 -12.69
C LYS A 62 20.99 8.70 -12.51
N LYS A 63 20.35 8.86 -11.37
CA LYS A 63 19.40 9.94 -11.09
C LYS A 63 19.50 10.40 -9.64
N ASN A 64 19.04 11.61 -9.40
CA ASN A 64 18.93 12.17 -8.05
C ASN A 64 17.46 12.33 -7.66
N PHE A 65 17.22 12.65 -6.40
CA PHE A 65 15.88 12.84 -5.84
C PHE A 65 15.04 13.83 -6.66
N GLN A 66 15.59 14.99 -7.02
CA GLN A 66 14.85 16.04 -7.72
C GLN A 66 14.42 15.59 -9.12
N THR A 67 15.27 14.85 -9.81
CA THR A 67 14.95 14.31 -11.14
C THR A 67 13.80 13.31 -11.06
N ILE A 68 13.88 12.35 -10.14
CA ILE A 68 12.82 11.35 -9.96
C ILE A 68 11.53 12.03 -9.50
N LYS A 69 11.61 12.95 -8.53
CA LYS A 69 10.44 13.71 -8.05
C LYS A 69 9.70 14.40 -9.19
N LYS A 70 10.42 15.14 -10.05
CA LYS A 70 9.82 15.80 -11.23
C LYS A 70 9.19 14.81 -12.20
N LEU A 71 9.81 13.66 -12.45
CA LEU A 71 9.24 12.62 -13.30
C LEU A 71 7.90 12.11 -12.74
N ILE A 72 7.84 11.86 -11.44
CA ILE A 72 6.61 11.39 -10.79
C ILE A 72 5.52 12.46 -10.76
N GLU A 73 5.88 13.73 -10.51
CA GLU A 73 4.92 14.85 -10.51
C GLU A 73 4.32 15.10 -11.90
N ASN A 74 5.08 14.87 -12.97
CA ASN A 74 4.64 15.03 -14.35
C ASN A 74 4.03 13.77 -14.98
N LEU A 75 3.94 12.68 -14.21
CA LEU A 75 3.40 11.43 -14.70
C LEU A 75 1.91 11.58 -15.03
N ASN A 76 1.54 11.22 -16.25
CA ASN A 76 0.14 11.21 -16.65
C ASN A 76 -0.54 9.93 -16.16
N ILE A 77 -1.30 10.06 -15.09
CA ILE A 77 -2.05 8.94 -14.52
C ILE A 77 -3.40 8.85 -15.22
N THR A 78 -3.56 7.86 -16.07
CA THR A 78 -4.85 7.59 -16.72
C THR A 78 -5.79 6.89 -15.74
N ASN A 79 -7.03 7.35 -15.68
CA ASN A 79 -8.10 6.72 -14.89
C ASN A 79 -8.71 5.50 -15.59
N ASP A 80 -8.30 5.24 -16.83
CA ASP A 80 -8.97 4.29 -17.73
C ASP A 80 -8.58 2.82 -17.50
N ASP A 81 -7.53 2.54 -16.75
CA ASP A 81 -7.22 1.16 -16.39
C ASP A 81 -8.15 0.74 -15.24
N GLU A 82 -9.20 -0.02 -15.55
CA GLU A 82 -9.91 -0.81 -14.54
C GLU A 82 -8.86 -1.62 -13.78
N LEU A 83 -8.73 -1.33 -12.49
CA LEU A 83 -7.87 -2.14 -11.63
C LEU A 83 -8.49 -3.54 -11.58
N GLU A 84 -7.96 -4.47 -12.37
CA GLU A 84 -8.31 -5.88 -12.23
C GLU A 84 -8.03 -6.28 -10.78
N THR A 85 -9.08 -6.40 -10.00
CA THR A 85 -9.02 -6.85 -8.62
C THR A 85 -9.48 -8.30 -8.54
N ASN A 86 -8.55 -9.19 -8.30
CA ASN A 86 -8.87 -10.58 -8.00
C ASN A 86 -9.22 -10.71 -6.51
N ARG A 87 -10.46 -11.07 -6.21
CA ARG A 87 -10.86 -11.41 -4.84
C ARG A 87 -10.33 -12.79 -4.49
N ILE A 88 -9.34 -12.84 -3.61
CA ILE A 88 -8.78 -14.08 -3.08
C ILE A 88 -9.52 -14.45 -1.80
N LYS A 89 -10.10 -15.66 -1.74
CA LYS A 89 -10.68 -16.22 -0.50
C LYS A 89 -9.59 -16.97 0.25
N ILE A 90 -9.24 -16.50 1.43
CA ILE A 90 -8.28 -17.14 2.31
C ILE A 90 -9.06 -17.91 3.38
N PRO A 91 -9.01 -19.25 3.40
CA PRO A 91 -9.64 -20.03 4.47
C PRO A 91 -8.90 -19.80 5.80
N VAL A 92 -9.64 -19.54 6.86
CA VAL A 92 -9.10 -19.33 8.21
C VAL A 92 -9.75 -20.31 9.17
N CYS A 93 -8.94 -21.07 9.90
CA CYS A 93 -9.44 -21.98 10.92
C CYS A 93 -9.61 -21.25 12.26
N CYS A 94 -10.83 -21.22 12.76
CA CYS A 94 -11.20 -20.61 14.04
C CYS A 94 -11.49 -21.64 15.15
N ASP A 95 -11.03 -22.88 14.98
CA ASP A 95 -11.13 -23.91 16.02
C ASP A 95 -10.40 -23.49 17.29
N GLU A 96 -10.87 -23.94 18.45
CA GLU A 96 -10.28 -23.57 19.76
C GLU A 96 -8.79 -23.90 19.87
N ASN A 97 -8.36 -24.99 19.26
CA ASN A 97 -6.97 -25.42 19.28
C ASN A 97 -6.02 -24.46 18.52
N PHE A 98 -6.56 -23.66 17.58
CA PHE A 98 -5.81 -22.72 16.77
C PHE A 98 -6.04 -21.26 17.14
N SER A 99 -7.05 -20.96 17.96
CA SER A 99 -7.40 -19.60 18.40
C SER A 99 -6.77 -19.30 19.77
N LEU A 100 -5.45 -19.33 19.85
CA LEU A 100 -4.69 -19.27 21.11
C LEU A 100 -4.97 -18.01 21.95
N ASP A 101 -5.24 -16.90 21.33
CA ASP A 101 -5.47 -15.62 22.00
C ASP A 101 -6.94 -15.26 22.21
N ILE A 102 -7.88 -16.09 21.78
CA ILE A 102 -9.30 -15.70 21.77
C ILE A 102 -9.84 -15.40 23.18
N LYS A 103 -9.49 -16.21 24.16
CA LYS A 103 -9.91 -15.99 25.57
C LYS A 103 -9.36 -14.67 26.11
N ARG A 104 -8.09 -14.37 25.85
CA ARG A 104 -7.46 -13.11 26.25
C ARG A 104 -8.12 -11.90 25.59
N LEU A 105 -8.54 -12.04 24.33
CA LEU A 105 -9.27 -10.99 23.61
C LEU A 105 -10.67 -10.77 24.18
N GLU A 106 -11.42 -11.83 24.49
CA GLU A 106 -12.72 -11.74 25.15
C GLU A 106 -12.64 -10.98 26.48
N GLU A 107 -11.64 -11.31 27.31
CA GLU A 107 -11.41 -10.65 28.59
C GLU A 107 -11.04 -9.17 28.45
N LYS A 108 -10.10 -8.85 27.55
CA LYS A 108 -9.63 -7.47 27.34
C LYS A 108 -10.65 -6.58 26.67
N LEU A 109 -11.33 -7.08 25.65
CA LEU A 109 -12.28 -6.29 24.86
C LEU A 109 -13.69 -6.31 25.45
N LYS A 110 -13.97 -7.21 26.42
CA LYS A 110 -15.29 -7.43 27.03
C LYS A 110 -16.40 -7.69 26.00
N ILE A 111 -16.08 -8.44 24.97
CA ILE A 111 -16.98 -8.88 23.90
C ILE A 111 -16.85 -10.38 23.70
N THR A 112 -17.90 -11.01 23.17
CA THR A 112 -17.92 -12.45 22.91
C THR A 112 -17.03 -12.84 21.74
N ARG A 113 -16.60 -14.12 21.71
CA ARG A 113 -15.86 -14.71 20.59
C ARG A 113 -16.53 -14.45 19.24
N ASP A 114 -17.83 -14.68 19.16
CA ASP A 114 -18.58 -14.48 17.91
C ASP A 114 -18.49 -13.03 17.41
N LYS A 115 -18.54 -12.08 18.33
CA LYS A 115 -18.39 -10.67 18.03
C LYS A 115 -16.98 -10.29 17.59
N ILE A 116 -15.96 -10.98 18.12
CA ILE A 116 -14.57 -10.83 17.66
C ILE A 116 -14.44 -11.32 16.22
N TYR A 117 -14.98 -12.49 15.92
CA TYR A 117 -14.95 -13.05 14.57
C TYR A 117 -15.74 -12.22 13.58
N GLU A 118 -16.92 -11.74 13.94
CA GLU A 118 -17.69 -10.81 13.11
C GLU A 118 -16.87 -9.57 12.72
N LYS A 119 -16.17 -8.97 13.68
CA LYS A 119 -15.30 -7.79 13.43
C LYS A 119 -14.06 -8.13 12.60
N PHE A 120 -13.51 -9.31 12.75
CA PHE A 120 -12.31 -9.74 12.05
C PHE A 120 -12.59 -10.10 10.60
N PHE A 121 -13.70 -10.75 10.32
CA PHE A 121 -14.06 -11.17 8.96
C PHE A 121 -14.88 -10.12 8.19
N GLY A 122 -15.33 -9.09 8.83
CA GLY A 122 -16.11 -7.99 8.23
C GLY A 122 -17.53 -8.36 8.02
#